data_bf30ffc8b5a08863b65f5ef422df704f
#
_entry.id   bf30ffc8b5a08863b65f5ef422df704f
#
_cell.length_a   1.000
_cell.length_b   1.000
_cell.length_c   1.000
_cell.angle_alpha   90.00
_cell.angle_beta   90.00
_cell.angle_gamma   90.00
#
_symmetry.space_group_name_H-M   'P 1'
#
loop_
_entity.id
_entity.type
_entity.pdbx_description
1 polymer ?
#
loop_
_entity_poly.entity_id
_entity_poly.type
_entity_poly.pdbx_seq_one_letter_code
_entity_poly.pdbx_strand_id
1 'polypeptide(L)'
;MKFIQSLLKSYILDKNAYIELRETNFFLLIMLYMISRIPYFLVFRIYEEISIQILGKKIIFDFLLILFRILLLIIFNQLFIKKYDNKSIGKAIVSFSVIDIISLFVYPFHLLFKIVNAILGIYSIIYIAHFIKLKDGIESSNKKNIYLHIAMAYMLAWFMTTFLLIIVNSIKVIS
;
A
#
# COMPACT_ATOMS: atom_id res chain seq x y z
N MET A 1 -15.84 0.75 -16.61
CA MET A 1 -16.69 0.79 -15.39
C MET A 1 -16.54 -0.43 -14.47
N LYS A 2 -16.52 -1.68 -14.97
CA LYS A 2 -16.37 -2.89 -14.12
C LYS A 2 -15.17 -2.85 -13.17
N PHE A 3 -13.99 -2.46 -13.66
CA PHE A 3 -12.76 -2.41 -12.86
C PHE A 3 -12.86 -1.52 -11.60
N ILE A 4 -13.41 -0.31 -11.71
CA ILE A 4 -13.59 0.59 -10.55
C ILE A 4 -14.59 0.01 -9.56
N GLN A 5 -15.67 -0.63 -10.05
CA GLN A 5 -16.63 -1.32 -9.19
C GLN A 5 -15.97 -2.49 -8.44
N SER A 6 -15.11 -3.27 -9.10
CA SER A 6 -14.37 -4.35 -8.46
C SER A 6 -13.39 -3.82 -7.42
N LEU A 7 -12.72 -2.70 -7.69
CA LEU A 7 -11.85 -2.05 -6.71
C LEU A 7 -12.65 -1.60 -5.47
N LEU A 8 -13.77 -0.92 -5.65
CA LEU A 8 -14.62 -0.50 -4.52
C LEU A 8 -15.18 -1.69 -3.73
N LYS A 9 -15.64 -2.74 -4.41
CA LYS A 9 -16.11 -3.97 -3.76
C LYS A 9 -15.00 -4.70 -3.01
N SER A 10 -13.77 -4.65 -3.50
CA SER A 10 -12.63 -5.26 -2.81
C SER A 10 -12.38 -4.65 -1.44
N TYR A 11 -12.68 -3.35 -1.25
CA TYR A 11 -12.54 -2.69 0.05
C TYR A 11 -13.57 -3.14 1.09
N ILE A 12 -14.64 -3.81 0.69
CA ILE A 12 -15.58 -4.49 1.60
C ILE A 12 -15.33 -6.00 1.65
N LEU A 13 -14.13 -6.43 1.27
CA LEU A 13 -13.66 -7.81 1.31
C LEU A 13 -14.47 -8.79 0.44
N ASP A 14 -15.01 -8.33 -0.69
CA ASP A 14 -15.71 -9.19 -1.67
C ASP A 14 -14.71 -10.11 -2.40
N LYS A 15 -14.93 -11.42 -2.29
CA LYS A 15 -14.03 -12.43 -2.88
C LYS A 15 -14.00 -12.38 -4.42
N ASN A 16 -15.14 -12.12 -5.07
CA ASN A 16 -15.20 -12.03 -6.52
C ASN A 16 -14.42 -10.81 -7.04
N ALA A 17 -14.52 -9.70 -6.32
CA ALA A 17 -13.76 -8.50 -6.62
C ALA A 17 -12.25 -8.73 -6.55
N TYR A 18 -11.76 -9.52 -5.60
CA TYR A 18 -10.33 -9.88 -5.53
C TYR A 18 -9.87 -10.73 -6.71
N ILE A 19 -10.70 -11.66 -7.19
CA ILE A 19 -10.38 -12.47 -8.36
C ILE A 19 -10.22 -11.57 -9.58
N GLU A 20 -11.20 -10.70 -9.83
CA GLU A 20 -11.15 -9.74 -10.95
C GLU A 20 -9.93 -8.80 -10.88
N LEU A 21 -9.59 -8.30 -9.69
CA LEU A 21 -8.41 -7.44 -9.52
C LEU A 21 -7.09 -8.19 -9.71
N ARG A 22 -7.01 -9.46 -9.34
CA ARG A 22 -5.81 -10.29 -9.59
C ARG A 22 -5.58 -10.50 -11.08
N GLU A 23 -6.64 -10.58 -11.89
CA GLU A 23 -6.55 -10.70 -13.34
C GLU A 23 -6.26 -9.36 -14.03
N THR A 24 -6.51 -8.24 -13.36
CA THR A 24 -6.28 -6.91 -13.90
C THR A 24 -4.80 -6.69 -14.21
N ASN A 25 -4.53 -5.94 -15.28
CA ASN A 25 -3.16 -5.55 -15.63
C ASN A 25 -2.56 -4.69 -14.50
N PHE A 26 -1.36 -5.07 -14.06
CA PHE A 26 -0.65 -4.36 -13.00
C PHE A 26 -0.36 -2.90 -13.33
N PHE A 27 -0.07 -2.61 -14.60
CA PHE A 27 0.15 -1.25 -15.09
C PHE A 27 -1.08 -0.36 -14.89
N LEU A 28 -2.29 -0.89 -15.15
CA LEU A 28 -3.53 -0.14 -14.93
C LEU A 28 -3.73 0.21 -13.45
N LEU A 29 -3.39 -0.70 -12.54
CA LEU A 29 -3.43 -0.44 -11.09
C LEU A 29 -2.44 0.65 -10.68
N ILE A 30 -1.22 0.63 -11.22
CA ILE A 30 -0.21 1.67 -10.98
C ILE A 30 -0.71 3.03 -11.50
N MET A 31 -1.27 3.09 -12.70
CA MET A 31 -1.83 4.33 -13.24
C MET A 31 -2.94 4.89 -12.35
N LEU A 32 -3.86 4.03 -11.88
CA LEU A 32 -4.92 4.47 -10.97
C LEU A 32 -4.35 4.97 -9.64
N TYR A 33 -3.35 4.28 -9.10
CA TYR A 33 -2.63 4.74 -7.91
C TYR A 33 -2.02 6.12 -8.13
N MET A 34 -1.30 6.34 -9.23
CA MET A 34 -0.70 7.64 -9.55
C MET A 34 -1.75 8.75 -9.65
N ILE A 35 -2.88 8.48 -10.33
CA ILE A 35 -4.00 9.42 -10.42
C ILE A 35 -4.58 9.73 -9.02
N SER A 36 -4.71 8.72 -8.15
CA SER A 36 -5.21 8.91 -6.79
C SER A 36 -4.29 9.78 -5.91
N ARG A 37 -3.00 9.90 -6.27
CA ARG A 37 -2.04 10.76 -5.55
C ARG A 37 -2.13 12.24 -5.92
N ILE A 38 -2.65 12.58 -7.09
CA ILE A 38 -2.77 13.99 -7.52
C ILE A 38 -3.57 14.83 -6.50
N PRO A 39 -4.79 14.46 -6.07
CA PRO A 39 -5.51 15.17 -5.03
C PRO A 39 -4.74 15.25 -3.70
N TYR A 40 -4.07 14.16 -3.33
CA TYR A 40 -3.27 14.09 -2.11
C TYR A 40 -2.19 15.20 -2.10
N PHE A 41 -1.43 15.30 -3.18
CA PHE A 41 -0.39 16.32 -3.30
C PHE A 41 -0.93 17.73 -3.43
N LEU A 42 -2.09 17.92 -4.07
CA LEU A 42 -2.73 19.23 -4.13
C LEU A 42 -3.16 19.73 -2.76
N VAL A 43 -3.72 18.84 -1.91
CA VAL A 43 -4.08 19.18 -0.53
C VAL A 43 -2.84 19.56 0.28
N PHE A 44 -1.76 18.79 0.18
CA PHE A 44 -0.48 19.14 0.84
C PHE A 44 0.06 20.48 0.40
N ARG A 45 -0.04 20.80 -0.90
CA ARG A 45 0.37 22.11 -1.42
C ARG A 45 -0.43 23.27 -0.81
N ILE A 46 -1.74 23.09 -0.68
CA ILE A 46 -2.62 24.15 -0.13
C ILE A 46 -2.35 24.37 1.36
N TYR A 47 -2.17 23.31 2.14
CA TYR A 47 -2.03 23.42 3.59
C TYR A 47 -0.59 23.62 4.09
N GLU A 48 0.40 23.17 3.34
CA GLU A 48 1.82 23.27 3.72
C GLU A 48 2.60 24.27 2.85
N GLU A 49 1.95 24.96 1.91
CA GLU A 49 2.55 25.96 0.98
C GLU A 49 3.79 25.43 0.22
N ILE A 50 3.79 24.15 -0.09
CA ILE A 50 4.93 23.47 -0.72
C ILE A 50 5.07 23.89 -2.18
N SER A 51 6.31 24.20 -2.63
CA SER A 51 6.58 24.51 -4.03
C SER A 51 6.33 23.31 -4.97
N ILE A 52 6.03 23.58 -6.24
CA ILE A 52 5.78 22.53 -7.25
C ILE A 52 6.97 21.59 -7.40
N GLN A 53 8.20 22.09 -7.27
CA GLN A 53 9.41 21.26 -7.37
C GLN A 53 9.52 20.26 -6.21
N ILE A 54 9.21 20.69 -4.98
CA ILE A 54 9.18 19.80 -3.82
C ILE A 54 8.05 18.78 -3.94
N LEU A 55 6.91 19.21 -4.47
CA LEU A 55 5.77 18.35 -4.74
C LEU A 55 6.12 17.20 -5.71
N GLY A 56 6.80 17.52 -6.83
CA GLY A 56 7.27 16.51 -7.78
C GLY A 56 8.22 15.48 -7.14
N LYS A 57 9.16 15.94 -6.30
CA LYS A 57 10.05 15.06 -5.54
C LYS A 57 9.28 14.15 -4.58
N LYS A 58 8.26 14.66 -3.87
CA LYS A 58 7.40 13.87 -2.98
C LYS A 58 6.64 12.77 -3.76
N ILE A 59 6.11 13.08 -4.96
CA ILE A 59 5.42 12.08 -5.80
C ILE A 59 6.34 10.91 -6.16
N ILE A 60 7.52 11.24 -6.69
CA ILE A 60 8.51 10.22 -7.08
C ILE A 60 8.90 9.38 -5.87
N PHE A 61 9.14 10.04 -4.74
CA PHE A 61 9.54 9.38 -3.51
C PHE A 61 8.44 8.44 -2.98
N ASP A 62 7.18 8.85 -2.96
CA ASP A 62 6.04 8.03 -2.54
C ASP A 62 5.88 6.79 -3.44
N PHE A 63 6.07 6.96 -4.75
CA PHE A 63 6.07 5.85 -5.70
C PHE A 63 7.22 4.86 -5.45
N LEU A 64 8.44 5.37 -5.24
CA LEU A 64 9.60 4.53 -4.90
C LEU A 64 9.40 3.77 -3.59
N LEU A 65 8.78 4.39 -2.59
CA LEU A 65 8.47 3.72 -1.32
C LEU A 65 7.51 2.55 -1.50
N ILE A 66 6.49 2.71 -2.35
CA ILE A 66 5.57 1.60 -2.63
C ILE A 66 6.28 0.47 -3.35
N LEU A 67 7.09 0.77 -4.37
CA LEU A 67 7.89 -0.24 -5.05
C LEU A 67 8.82 -0.97 -4.09
N PHE A 68 9.46 -0.23 -3.18
CA PHE A 68 10.32 -0.80 -2.17
C PHE A 68 9.55 -1.71 -1.19
N ARG A 69 8.36 -1.31 -0.73
CA ARG A 69 7.49 -2.15 0.10
C ARG A 69 7.10 -3.45 -0.61
N ILE A 70 6.73 -3.36 -1.89
CA ILE A 70 6.41 -4.54 -2.70
C ILE A 70 7.62 -5.48 -2.77
N LEU A 71 8.79 -4.94 -3.07
CA LEU A 71 10.03 -5.70 -3.18
C LEU A 71 10.37 -6.41 -1.86
N LEU A 72 10.33 -5.69 -0.74
CA LEU A 72 10.59 -6.27 0.58
C LEU A 72 9.61 -7.40 0.93
N LEU A 73 8.32 -7.21 0.65
CA LEU A 73 7.32 -8.26 0.91
C LEU A 73 7.54 -9.49 0.03
N ILE A 74 7.94 -9.30 -1.23
CA ILE A 74 8.29 -10.41 -2.13
C ILE A 74 9.52 -11.15 -1.61
N ILE A 75 10.59 -10.43 -1.24
CA ILE A 75 11.80 -11.02 -0.68
C ILE A 75 11.48 -11.79 0.59
N PHE A 76 10.72 -11.18 1.50
CA PHE A 76 10.32 -11.82 2.75
C PHE A 76 9.49 -13.09 2.50
N ASN A 77 8.55 -13.05 1.54
CA ASN A 77 7.80 -14.22 1.15
C ASN A 77 8.70 -15.32 0.57
N GLN A 78 9.66 -14.96 -0.26
CA GLN A 78 10.58 -15.96 -0.87
C GLN A 78 11.52 -16.62 0.15
N LEU A 79 12.06 -15.84 1.07
CA LEU A 79 13.05 -16.32 2.04
C LEU A 79 12.42 -17.11 3.18
N PHE A 80 11.31 -16.65 3.72
CA PHE A 80 10.78 -17.15 4.98
C PHE A 80 9.47 -17.92 4.85
N ILE A 81 8.56 -17.46 3.99
CA ILE A 81 7.20 -17.97 3.96
C ILE A 81 6.98 -18.97 2.83
N LYS A 82 7.38 -18.60 1.60
CA LYS A 82 7.23 -19.37 0.34
C LYS A 82 5.80 -19.84 0.02
N LYS A 83 4.79 -19.21 0.63
CA LYS A 83 3.38 -19.66 0.56
C LYS A 83 2.52 -18.82 -0.36
N TYR A 84 2.97 -17.61 -0.74
CA TYR A 84 2.13 -16.67 -1.46
C TYR A 84 2.57 -16.48 -2.92
N ASP A 85 1.61 -16.11 -3.76
CA ASP A 85 1.89 -15.67 -5.12
C ASP A 85 2.42 -14.22 -5.11
N ASN A 86 3.66 -14.05 -5.59
CA ASN A 86 4.33 -12.74 -5.61
C ASN A 86 3.60 -11.70 -6.48
N LYS A 87 2.92 -12.13 -7.56
CA LYS A 87 2.14 -11.21 -8.41
C LYS A 87 0.96 -10.62 -7.66
N SER A 88 0.31 -11.44 -6.81
CA SER A 88 -0.79 -10.98 -5.98
C SER A 88 -0.37 -9.98 -4.90
N ILE A 89 0.85 -10.09 -4.36
CA ILE A 89 1.39 -9.16 -3.36
C ILE A 89 1.44 -7.73 -3.92
N GLY A 90 2.05 -7.55 -5.08
CA GLY A 90 2.17 -6.23 -5.70
C GLY A 90 0.82 -5.60 -5.98
N LYS A 91 -0.11 -6.38 -6.55
CA LYS A 91 -1.47 -5.91 -6.85
C LYS A 91 -2.25 -5.54 -5.58
N ALA A 92 -2.11 -6.33 -4.51
CA ALA A 92 -2.75 -6.05 -3.23
C ALA A 92 -2.30 -4.70 -2.64
N ILE A 93 -0.99 -4.45 -2.61
CA ILE A 93 -0.42 -3.23 -2.06
C ILE A 93 -0.86 -2.01 -2.87
N VAL A 94 -0.74 -2.07 -4.20
CA VAL A 94 -1.11 -0.95 -5.07
C VAL A 94 -2.60 -0.67 -5.01
N SER A 95 -3.45 -1.71 -5.04
CA SER A 95 -4.91 -1.55 -4.93
C SER A 95 -5.31 -0.94 -3.59
N PHE A 96 -4.70 -1.38 -2.49
CA PHE A 96 -4.98 -0.81 -1.18
C PHE A 96 -4.54 0.65 -1.09
N SER A 97 -3.39 1.00 -1.65
CA SER A 97 -2.86 2.36 -1.57
C SER A 97 -3.74 3.42 -2.24
N VAL A 98 -4.69 3.01 -3.09
CA VAL A 98 -5.69 3.94 -3.66
C VAL A 98 -6.66 4.45 -2.59
N ILE A 99 -7.00 3.63 -1.59
CA ILE A 99 -7.95 4.02 -0.52
C ILE A 99 -7.41 5.13 0.38
N ASP A 100 -6.08 5.32 0.42
CA ASP A 100 -5.46 6.39 1.23
C ASP A 100 -6.02 7.79 0.88
N ILE A 101 -6.62 7.94 -0.31
CA ILE A 101 -7.29 9.20 -0.70
C ILE A 101 -8.37 9.61 0.31
N ILE A 102 -8.96 8.66 1.05
CA ILE A 102 -9.95 8.95 2.08
C ILE A 102 -9.36 9.80 3.20
N SER A 103 -8.08 9.63 3.51
CA SER A 103 -7.41 10.40 4.56
C SER A 103 -7.34 11.90 4.25
N LEU A 104 -7.46 12.29 2.96
CA LEU A 104 -7.44 13.70 2.57
C LEU A 104 -8.61 14.50 3.11
N PHE A 105 -9.78 13.88 3.21
CA PHE A 105 -10.98 14.55 3.71
C PHE A 105 -10.86 14.97 5.18
N VAL A 106 -9.97 14.33 5.92
CA VAL A 106 -9.72 14.61 7.34
C VAL A 106 -8.36 15.29 7.57
N TYR A 107 -7.62 15.60 6.50
CA TYR A 107 -6.28 16.19 6.58
C TYR A 107 -6.23 17.50 7.39
N PRO A 108 -7.20 18.44 7.29
CA PRO A 108 -7.20 19.66 8.07
C PRO A 108 -7.26 19.41 9.59
N PHE A 109 -7.76 18.24 10.00
CA PHE A 109 -7.87 17.84 11.40
C PHE A 109 -6.73 16.88 11.75
N HIS A 110 -5.56 17.40 12.11
CA HIS A 110 -4.33 16.62 12.31
C HIS A 110 -4.50 15.38 13.19
N LEU A 111 -5.25 15.47 14.28
CA LEU A 111 -5.49 14.31 15.17
C LEU A 111 -6.31 13.25 14.45
N LEU A 112 -7.40 13.65 13.81
CA LEU A 112 -8.30 12.75 13.08
C LEU A 112 -7.56 12.09 11.91
N PHE A 113 -6.73 12.86 11.20
CA PHE A 113 -5.87 12.34 10.13
C PHE A 113 -4.93 11.22 10.62
N LYS A 114 -4.29 11.40 11.78
CA LYS A 114 -3.43 10.36 12.39
C LYS A 114 -4.23 9.10 12.74
N ILE A 115 -5.42 9.28 13.33
CA ILE A 115 -6.30 8.16 13.70
C ILE A 115 -6.76 7.40 12.46
N VAL A 116 -7.24 8.09 11.44
CA VAL A 116 -7.67 7.46 10.17
C VAL A 116 -6.53 6.69 9.51
N ASN A 117 -5.33 7.27 9.44
CA ASN A 117 -4.17 6.57 8.88
C ASN A 117 -3.78 5.33 9.70
N ALA A 118 -3.88 5.38 11.03
CA ALA A 118 -3.64 4.21 11.87
C ALA A 118 -4.66 3.09 11.59
N ILE A 119 -5.95 3.44 11.46
CA ILE A 119 -7.02 2.49 11.10
C ILE A 119 -6.77 1.90 9.71
N LEU A 120 -6.44 2.74 8.71
CA LEU A 120 -6.12 2.28 7.37
C LEU A 120 -4.88 1.37 7.38
N GLY A 121 -3.88 1.67 8.19
CA GLY A 121 -2.71 0.82 8.38
C GLY A 121 -3.05 -0.59 8.88
N ILE A 122 -3.91 -0.69 9.90
CA ILE A 122 -4.40 -1.98 10.40
C ILE A 122 -5.24 -2.69 9.33
N TYR A 123 -6.14 -1.95 8.70
CA TYR A 123 -7.00 -2.49 7.66
C TYR A 123 -6.22 -2.99 6.44
N SER A 124 -5.09 -2.37 6.11
CA SER A 124 -4.21 -2.81 5.01
C SER A 124 -3.74 -4.25 5.19
N ILE A 125 -3.44 -4.65 6.42
CA ILE A 125 -2.99 -6.02 6.74
C ILE A 125 -4.12 -7.02 6.42
N ILE A 126 -5.34 -6.70 6.84
CA ILE A 126 -6.53 -7.54 6.59
C ILE A 126 -6.80 -7.62 5.09
N TYR A 127 -6.79 -6.49 4.40
CA TYR A 127 -7.03 -6.41 2.96
C TYR A 127 -5.99 -7.22 2.17
N ILE A 128 -4.71 -7.02 2.44
CA ILE A 128 -3.62 -7.72 1.76
C ILE A 128 -3.75 -9.23 2.01
N ALA A 129 -4.06 -9.64 3.24
CA ALA A 129 -4.24 -11.05 3.57
C ALA A 129 -5.38 -11.71 2.77
N HIS A 130 -6.49 -11.01 2.59
CA HIS A 130 -7.61 -11.51 1.78
C HIS A 130 -7.32 -11.49 0.29
N PHE A 131 -6.57 -10.50 -0.17
CA PHE A 131 -6.25 -10.33 -1.59
C PHE A 131 -5.22 -11.37 -2.07
N ILE A 132 -4.24 -11.72 -1.24
CA ILE A 132 -3.14 -12.60 -1.65
C ILE A 132 -3.65 -14.00 -1.93
N LYS A 133 -3.31 -14.51 -3.14
CA LYS A 133 -3.55 -15.90 -3.51
C LYS A 133 -2.45 -16.77 -2.91
N LEU A 134 -2.83 -17.83 -2.22
CA LEU A 134 -1.90 -18.87 -1.80
C LEU A 134 -1.40 -19.65 -3.01
N LYS A 135 -0.17 -20.14 -2.96
CA LYS A 135 0.37 -21.05 -3.95
C LYS A 135 -0.43 -22.36 -3.93
N ASP A 136 -0.67 -22.92 -5.12
CA ASP A 136 -1.38 -24.18 -5.25
C ASP A 136 -0.69 -25.30 -4.46
N GLY A 137 -1.46 -26.17 -3.81
CA GLY A 137 -0.97 -27.32 -3.02
C GLY A 137 -0.66 -27.02 -1.54
N ILE A 138 -0.81 -25.79 -1.07
CA ILE A 138 -0.68 -25.48 0.36
C ILE A 138 -2.08 -25.44 0.97
N GLU A 139 -2.39 -26.45 1.77
CA GLU A 139 -3.64 -26.50 2.53
C GLU A 139 -3.79 -25.30 3.46
N SER A 140 -4.97 -24.72 3.47
CA SER A 140 -5.33 -23.54 4.25
C SER A 140 -5.51 -23.83 5.75
N SER A 141 -4.94 -24.93 6.26
CA SER A 141 -5.16 -25.42 7.63
C SER A 141 -4.76 -24.42 8.74
N ASN A 142 -4.01 -23.36 8.40
CA ASN A 142 -3.54 -22.38 9.38
C ASN A 142 -3.82 -20.94 8.96
N LYS A 143 -5.10 -20.59 8.74
CA LYS A 143 -5.50 -19.21 8.39
C LYS A 143 -4.96 -18.15 9.37
N LYS A 144 -4.94 -18.44 10.68
CA LYS A 144 -4.39 -17.52 11.70
C LYS A 144 -2.91 -17.19 11.46
N ASN A 145 -2.11 -18.19 11.08
CA ASN A 145 -0.69 -17.98 10.79
C ASN A 145 -0.46 -17.13 9.53
N ILE A 146 -1.38 -17.18 8.55
CA ILE A 146 -1.29 -16.37 7.33
C ILE A 146 -1.37 -14.89 7.67
N TYR A 147 -2.38 -14.47 8.45
CA TYR A 147 -2.53 -13.08 8.87
C TYR A 147 -1.31 -12.59 9.66
N LEU A 148 -0.81 -13.44 10.58
CA LEU A 148 0.36 -13.10 11.37
C LEU A 148 1.60 -12.88 10.48
N HIS A 149 1.87 -13.79 9.54
CA HIS A 149 3.02 -13.68 8.63
C HIS A 149 2.94 -12.42 7.75
N ILE A 150 1.75 -12.12 7.21
CA ILE A 150 1.56 -10.92 6.39
C ILE A 150 1.72 -9.66 7.26
N ALA A 151 1.15 -9.67 8.46
CA ALA A 151 1.30 -8.55 9.40
C ALA A 151 2.77 -8.29 9.74
N MET A 152 3.52 -9.35 10.07
CA MET A 152 4.96 -9.25 10.38
C MET A 152 5.75 -8.73 9.17
N ALA A 153 5.51 -9.28 7.97
CA ALA A 153 6.18 -8.84 6.76
C ALA A 153 5.86 -7.38 6.42
N TYR A 154 4.60 -6.96 6.59
CA TYR A 154 4.17 -5.59 6.34
C TYR A 154 4.75 -4.61 7.36
N MET A 155 4.77 -4.98 8.66
CA MET A 155 5.40 -4.19 9.71
C MET A 155 6.90 -4.03 9.48
N LEU A 156 7.59 -5.12 9.08
CA LEU A 156 9.01 -5.06 8.76
C LEU A 156 9.28 -4.14 7.56
N ALA A 157 8.50 -4.26 6.49
CA ALA A 157 8.61 -3.37 5.33
C ALA A 157 8.35 -1.91 5.70
N TRP A 158 7.35 -1.64 6.55
CA TRP A 158 7.06 -0.30 7.05
C TRP A 158 8.21 0.23 7.91
N PHE A 159 8.74 -0.56 8.84
CA PHE A 159 9.88 -0.19 9.68
C PHE A 159 11.11 0.15 8.84
N MET A 160 11.48 -0.72 7.89
CA MET A 160 12.63 -0.51 7.01
C MET A 160 12.48 0.74 6.14
N THR A 161 11.27 1.00 5.58
CA THR A 161 11.02 2.22 4.80
C THR A 161 11.11 3.47 5.66
N THR A 162 10.59 3.44 6.89
CA THR A 162 10.68 4.56 7.82
C THR A 162 12.14 4.83 8.22
N PHE A 163 12.91 3.79 8.49
CA PHE A 163 14.32 3.89 8.82
C PHE A 163 15.15 4.51 7.68
N LEU A 164 14.90 4.07 6.43
CA LEU A 164 15.54 4.69 5.25
C LEU A 164 15.18 6.16 5.10
N LEU A 165 13.93 6.52 5.37
CA LEU A 165 13.49 7.93 5.38
C LEU A 165 14.28 8.78 6.36
N ILE A 166 14.49 8.27 7.57
CA ILE A 166 15.27 8.96 8.60
C ILE A 166 16.71 9.16 8.12
N ILE A 167 17.36 8.12 7.57
CA ILE A 167 18.73 8.21 7.04
C ILE A 167 18.82 9.27 5.92
N VAL A 168 17.92 9.20 4.93
CA VAL A 168 17.92 10.15 3.80
C VAL A 168 17.74 11.60 4.27
N ASN A 169 16.87 11.83 5.26
CA ASN A 169 16.66 13.16 5.81
C ASN A 169 17.88 13.63 6.65
N SER A 170 18.56 12.72 7.36
CA SER A 170 19.76 13.05 8.13
C SER A 170 20.94 13.44 7.23
N ILE A 171 21.10 12.79 6.08
CA ILE A 171 22.14 13.13 5.10
C ILE A 171 21.93 14.54 4.53
N LYS A 172 20.67 14.96 4.31
CA LYS A 172 20.35 16.31 3.80
C LYS A 172 20.62 17.44 4.79
N VAL A 173 20.73 17.13 6.08
CA VAL A 173 21.06 18.14 7.12
C VAL A 173 22.58 18.38 7.18
N ILE A 174 23.39 17.44 6.66
CA ILE A 174 24.84 17.49 6.69
C ILE A 174 25.44 18.08 5.40
N SER A 175 24.66 18.13 4.32
CA SER A 175 25.03 18.74 3.02
C SER A 175 24.47 20.15 2.88
#